data_88f647f85e906727c90deb0e00f04d92
#
_entry.id   88f647f85e906727c90deb0e00f04d92
#
_cell.length_a   1.000
_cell.length_b   1.000
_cell.length_c   1.000
_cell.angle_alpha   90.00
_cell.angle_beta   90.00
_cell.angle_gamma   90.00
#
_symmetry.space_group_name_H-M   'P 1'
#
loop_
_entity.id
_entity.type
_entity.pdbx_description
1 polymer ?
#
loop_
_entity_poly.entity_id
_entity_poly.type
_entity_poly.pdbx_seq_one_letter_code
_entity_poly.pdbx_strand_id
1 'polypeptide(L)'
;GIPLNHQEISNAVYSGPFVTKAKEEFSNSQNANVQKWSAYIKGDVLRQDFLHVALQWVTKSVDNDAVDNYMSLHRYDTDITELKAYFTSVIDWVSGVFSDVKSEMRGLEWGRLFETYHNNPYDPVVVSSKVHELYADEAVQKRAGIFEYILGGCVETRLLEIRVFEDSTKKAVYAKQTNEAKACGKSNCPLCAIGTDNNSKRIWKLSEMDADHVTAWSKGGATDISNCQMLCK
;
A
#
# COMPACT_ATOMS: atom_id res chain seq x y z
N GLY A 1 -11.51 17.20 29.42
CA GLY A 1 -10.22 17.33 28.76
C GLY A 1 -10.01 16.20 27.75
N ILE A 2 -9.20 16.43 26.74
CA ILE A 2 -8.80 15.39 25.79
C ILE A 2 -7.74 14.52 26.49
N PRO A 3 -7.87 13.18 26.51
CA PRO A 3 -6.88 12.31 27.15
C PRO A 3 -5.53 12.42 26.43
N LEU A 4 -4.44 12.23 27.18
CA LEU A 4 -3.09 12.16 26.62
C LEU A 4 -2.96 10.94 25.72
N ASN A 5 -2.28 11.10 24.59
CA ASN A 5 -1.90 9.97 23.72
C ASN A 5 -0.62 9.29 24.23
N HIS A 6 -0.27 8.16 23.63
CA HIS A 6 0.91 7.38 24.05
C HIS A 6 2.20 8.23 24.03
N GLN A 7 2.44 8.96 22.94
CA GLN A 7 3.67 9.76 22.79
C GLN A 7 3.77 10.89 23.82
N GLU A 8 2.63 11.53 24.16
CA GLU A 8 2.62 12.56 25.21
C GLU A 8 3.00 11.98 26.58
N ILE A 9 2.57 10.75 26.88
CA ILE A 9 2.92 10.04 28.11
C ILE A 9 4.39 9.65 28.07
N SER A 10 4.89 9.04 27.00
CA SER A 10 6.29 8.62 26.84
C SER A 10 7.24 9.80 26.94
N ASN A 11 6.88 10.96 26.38
CA ASN A 11 7.66 12.20 26.53
C ASN A 11 7.85 12.64 28.00
N ALA A 12 6.87 12.38 28.84
CA ALA A 12 6.96 12.68 30.28
C ALA A 12 7.82 11.64 31.02
N VAL A 13 7.63 10.35 30.71
CA VAL A 13 8.36 9.23 31.33
C VAL A 13 9.83 9.28 30.99
N TYR A 14 10.18 9.50 29.73
CA TYR A 14 11.57 9.54 29.22
C TYR A 14 12.09 10.98 29.07
N SER A 15 11.57 11.92 29.86
CA SER A 15 12.01 13.32 29.79
C SER A 15 13.54 13.45 29.94
N GLY A 16 14.15 14.28 29.09
CA GLY A 16 15.59 14.48 29.02
C GLY A 16 16.01 15.35 27.83
N PRO A 17 17.32 15.55 27.63
CA PRO A 17 17.85 16.38 26.53
C PRO A 17 17.36 15.92 25.16
N PHE A 18 17.33 14.62 24.91
CA PHE A 18 16.86 14.03 23.66
C PHE A 18 15.43 14.45 23.34
N VAL A 19 14.49 14.18 24.25
CA VAL A 19 13.06 14.50 24.05
C VAL A 19 12.86 16.00 23.87
N THR A 20 13.61 16.84 24.60
CA THR A 20 13.53 18.31 24.45
C THR A 20 13.84 18.71 23.01
N LYS A 21 14.99 18.25 22.47
CA LYS A 21 15.39 18.56 21.09
C LYS A 21 14.48 17.92 20.05
N ALA A 22 14.02 16.70 20.27
CA ALA A 22 13.09 16.02 19.38
C ALA A 22 11.74 16.79 19.28
N LYS A 23 11.25 17.32 20.39
CA LYS A 23 10.06 18.18 20.40
C LYS A 23 10.28 19.52 19.70
N GLU A 24 11.43 20.16 19.87
CA GLU A 24 11.79 21.39 19.16
C GLU A 24 11.75 21.19 17.63
N GLU A 25 12.21 20.04 17.14
CA GLU A 25 12.21 19.70 15.72
C GLU A 25 10.83 19.27 15.22
N PHE A 26 10.21 18.26 15.84
CA PHE A 26 9.05 17.55 15.30
C PHE A 26 7.70 18.03 15.82
N SER A 27 7.66 18.79 16.93
CA SER A 27 6.43 19.25 17.56
C SER A 27 6.26 20.77 17.55
N ASN A 28 7.07 21.45 16.76
CA ASN A 28 7.02 22.89 16.58
C ASN A 28 6.22 23.23 15.31
N SER A 29 4.99 23.73 15.46
CA SER A 29 4.14 24.13 14.35
C SER A 29 4.70 25.28 13.49
N GLN A 30 5.69 26.02 14.00
CA GLN A 30 6.38 27.09 13.26
C GLN A 30 7.57 26.59 12.43
N ASN A 31 7.93 25.31 12.56
CA ASN A 31 8.97 24.73 11.72
C ASN A 31 8.48 24.70 10.25
N ALA A 32 9.22 25.38 9.37
CA ALA A 32 8.87 25.47 7.94
C ALA A 32 8.74 24.09 7.24
N ASN A 33 9.40 23.07 7.76
CA ASN A 33 9.33 21.72 7.22
C ASN A 33 8.03 20.99 7.55
N VAL A 34 7.29 21.44 8.57
CA VAL A 34 6.03 20.79 8.99
C VAL A 34 5.01 20.76 7.85
N GLN A 35 4.93 21.81 7.03
CA GLN A 35 4.03 21.83 5.87
C GLN A 35 4.40 20.74 4.86
N LYS A 36 5.70 20.56 4.57
CA LYS A 36 6.18 19.48 3.69
C LYS A 36 5.86 18.11 4.30
N TRP A 37 6.12 17.92 5.58
CA TRP A 37 5.87 16.66 6.28
C TRP A 37 4.39 16.30 6.36
N SER A 38 3.51 17.31 6.50
CA SER A 38 2.05 17.11 6.57
C SER A 38 1.44 16.51 5.31
N ALA A 39 2.16 16.54 4.19
CA ALA A 39 1.77 15.85 2.96
C ALA A 39 1.84 14.31 3.11
N TYR A 40 2.71 13.82 3.98
CA TYR A 40 3.00 12.40 4.15
C TYR A 40 2.55 11.85 5.50
N ILE A 41 2.54 12.68 6.55
CA ILE A 41 2.21 12.29 7.92
C ILE A 41 0.80 12.77 8.28
N LYS A 42 0.01 11.85 8.83
CA LYS A 42 -1.30 12.14 9.40
C LYS A 42 -1.16 12.40 10.91
N GLY A 43 -1.85 13.41 11.41
CA GLY A 43 -1.89 13.72 12.83
C GLY A 43 -1.75 15.22 13.12
N ASP A 44 -1.59 15.53 14.39
CA ASP A 44 -1.43 16.88 14.92
C ASP A 44 -0.01 17.04 15.49
N VAL A 45 0.70 18.04 14.99
CA VAL A 45 2.06 18.38 15.44
C VAL A 45 2.11 18.66 16.94
N LEU A 46 1.11 19.38 17.48
CA LEU A 46 1.04 19.74 18.89
C LEU A 46 0.71 18.54 19.80
N ARG A 47 0.07 17.52 19.23
CA ARG A 47 -0.22 16.24 19.89
C ARG A 47 0.93 15.23 19.79
N GLN A 48 2.09 15.67 19.33
CA GLN A 48 3.32 14.85 19.19
C GLN A 48 3.24 13.74 18.13
N ASP A 49 2.24 13.75 17.25
CA ASP A 49 2.02 12.69 16.28
C ASP A 49 3.19 12.60 15.29
N PHE A 50 3.79 13.73 14.91
CA PHE A 50 4.95 13.77 14.00
C PHE A 50 6.19 13.18 14.65
N LEU A 51 6.43 13.50 15.93
CA LEU A 51 7.51 12.90 16.70
C LEU A 51 7.30 11.38 16.84
N HIS A 52 6.07 10.95 17.13
CA HIS A 52 5.75 9.53 17.22
C HIS A 52 6.06 8.78 15.93
N VAL A 53 5.62 9.32 14.79
CA VAL A 53 5.93 8.73 13.47
C VAL A 53 7.44 8.71 13.20
N ALA A 54 8.17 9.77 13.52
CA ALA A 54 9.63 9.78 13.36
C ALA A 54 10.31 8.68 14.19
N LEU A 55 9.86 8.47 15.41
CA LEU A 55 10.35 7.41 16.30
C LEU A 55 9.99 6.01 15.77
N GLN A 56 8.77 5.81 15.27
CA GLN A 56 8.39 4.55 14.62
C GLN A 56 9.27 4.26 13.39
N TRP A 57 9.60 5.27 12.61
CA TRP A 57 10.44 5.07 11.44
C TRP A 57 11.87 4.69 11.79
N VAL A 58 12.51 5.39 12.72
CA VAL A 58 13.91 5.07 13.12
C VAL A 58 14.00 3.72 13.81
N THR A 59 12.97 3.31 14.56
CA THR A 59 12.91 1.98 15.20
C THR A 59 12.48 0.88 14.21
N LYS A 60 12.04 1.24 13.00
CA LYS A 60 11.50 0.31 11.99
C LYS A 60 10.35 -0.53 12.52
N SER A 61 9.58 0.01 13.45
CA SER A 61 8.49 -0.67 14.14
C SER A 61 7.33 0.29 14.39
N VAL A 62 6.11 -0.24 14.31
CA VAL A 62 4.89 0.46 14.71
C VAL A 62 4.53 0.18 16.18
N ASP A 63 5.32 -0.65 16.86
CA ASP A 63 5.09 -1.04 18.24
C ASP A 63 5.54 0.07 19.19
N ASN A 64 4.66 0.42 20.12
CA ASN A 64 4.95 1.41 21.15
C ASN A 64 6.11 1.00 22.08
N ASP A 65 6.26 -0.29 22.36
CA ASP A 65 7.36 -0.78 23.19
C ASP A 65 8.72 -0.54 22.52
N ALA A 66 8.80 -0.64 21.20
CA ALA A 66 10.02 -0.33 20.46
C ALA A 66 10.37 1.16 20.53
N VAL A 67 9.36 2.02 20.43
CA VAL A 67 9.50 3.49 20.57
C VAL A 67 9.96 3.84 22.00
N ASP A 68 9.33 3.26 23.02
CA ASP A 68 9.65 3.50 24.42
C ASP A 68 11.08 3.03 24.77
N ASN A 69 11.47 1.88 24.24
CA ASN A 69 12.84 1.38 24.40
C ASN A 69 13.86 2.32 23.75
N TYR A 70 13.62 2.79 22.54
CA TYR A 70 14.49 3.77 21.87
C TYR A 70 14.61 5.06 22.69
N MET A 71 13.50 5.61 23.15
CA MET A 71 13.47 6.82 23.97
C MET A 71 14.20 6.63 25.31
N SER A 72 14.11 5.44 25.92
CA SER A 72 14.84 5.08 27.14
C SER A 72 16.35 5.07 26.93
N LEU A 73 16.80 4.42 25.83
CA LEU A 73 18.22 4.30 25.50
C LEU A 73 18.85 5.66 25.17
N HIS A 74 18.14 6.49 24.42
CA HIS A 74 18.63 7.81 23.98
C HIS A 74 18.29 8.96 24.93
N ARG A 75 17.67 8.69 26.07
CA ARG A 75 17.12 9.70 27.00
C ARG A 75 18.07 10.86 27.29
N TYR A 76 19.35 10.55 27.48
CA TYR A 76 20.40 11.51 27.89
C TYR A 76 21.25 12.02 26.72
N ASP A 77 20.95 11.61 25.49
CA ASP A 77 21.65 12.10 24.31
C ASP A 77 21.39 13.59 24.13
N THR A 78 22.44 14.32 23.76
CA THR A 78 22.37 15.77 23.57
C THR A 78 22.07 16.19 22.16
N ASP A 79 21.89 15.24 21.24
CA ASP A 79 21.47 15.49 19.86
C ASP A 79 20.43 14.47 19.39
N ILE A 80 19.84 14.73 18.24
CA ILE A 80 18.83 13.90 17.59
C ILE A 80 19.25 13.56 16.14
N THR A 81 20.55 13.56 15.87
CA THR A 81 21.09 13.45 14.51
C THR A 81 20.62 12.17 13.82
N GLU A 82 20.66 11.03 14.49
CA GLU A 82 20.18 9.76 13.94
C GLU A 82 18.71 9.82 13.58
N LEU A 83 17.86 10.22 14.52
CA LEU A 83 16.41 10.35 14.32
C LEU A 83 16.09 11.27 13.14
N LYS A 84 16.70 12.46 13.12
CA LYS A 84 16.49 13.46 12.09
C LYS A 84 16.99 13.01 10.73
N ALA A 85 18.17 12.40 10.65
CA ALA A 85 18.75 11.90 9.42
C ALA A 85 17.88 10.79 8.81
N TYR A 86 17.46 9.83 9.63
CA TYR A 86 16.59 8.76 9.15
C TYR A 86 15.24 9.29 8.63
N PHE A 87 14.58 10.14 9.42
CA PHE A 87 13.32 10.77 9.03
C PHE A 87 13.45 11.56 7.72
N THR A 88 14.51 12.37 7.60
CA THR A 88 14.76 13.16 6.38
C THR A 88 15.00 12.25 5.18
N SER A 89 15.72 11.15 5.34
CA SER A 89 15.96 10.17 4.27
C SER A 89 14.64 9.59 3.73
N VAL A 90 13.70 9.27 4.61
CA VAL A 90 12.37 8.78 4.20
C VAL A 90 11.59 9.86 3.43
N ILE A 91 11.53 11.08 3.96
CA ILE A 91 10.80 12.20 3.33
C ILE A 91 11.42 12.57 1.97
N ASP A 92 12.74 12.65 1.88
CA ASP A 92 13.42 13.01 0.64
C ASP A 92 13.27 11.92 -0.42
N TRP A 93 13.34 10.65 0.00
CA TRP A 93 13.09 9.54 -0.91
C TRP A 93 11.66 9.57 -1.46
N VAL A 94 10.64 9.67 -0.62
CA VAL A 94 9.25 9.65 -1.10
C VAL A 94 8.96 10.85 -1.99
N SER A 95 9.46 12.05 -1.64
CA SER A 95 9.28 13.26 -2.45
C SER A 95 10.09 13.23 -3.76
N GLY A 96 11.18 12.49 -3.80
CA GLY A 96 11.97 12.25 -5.01
C GLY A 96 11.33 11.25 -5.96
N VAL A 97 10.67 10.21 -5.43
CA VAL A 97 9.98 9.20 -6.24
C VAL A 97 8.64 9.73 -6.77
N PHE A 98 7.86 10.40 -5.91
CA PHE A 98 6.53 10.91 -6.25
C PHE A 98 6.56 12.44 -6.34
N SER A 99 6.71 12.97 -7.55
CA SER A 99 6.74 14.42 -7.78
C SER A 99 5.40 15.10 -7.51
N ASP A 100 4.28 14.40 -7.70
CA ASP A 100 2.93 14.90 -7.47
C ASP A 100 2.38 14.40 -6.15
N VAL A 101 2.26 15.30 -5.18
CA VAL A 101 1.66 14.98 -3.88
C VAL A 101 0.15 14.78 -4.03
N LYS A 102 -0.35 13.65 -3.53
CA LYS A 102 -1.78 13.33 -3.47
C LYS A 102 -2.24 13.22 -2.02
N SER A 103 -3.51 13.50 -1.76
CA SER A 103 -4.10 13.45 -0.41
C SER A 103 -3.97 12.06 0.24
N GLU A 104 -4.05 11.01 -0.56
CA GLU A 104 -3.97 9.62 -0.13
C GLU A 104 -2.57 9.17 0.31
N MET A 105 -1.53 9.98 0.03
CA MET A 105 -0.17 9.76 0.54
C MET A 105 -0.07 10.02 2.04
N ARG A 106 -1.00 10.83 2.57
CA ARG A 106 -0.98 11.25 3.96
C ARG A 106 -1.33 10.09 4.90
N GLY A 107 -0.37 9.70 5.73
CA GLY A 107 -0.54 8.65 6.74
C GLY A 107 -0.28 7.22 6.23
N LEU A 108 0.34 7.07 5.07
CA LEU A 108 0.88 5.78 4.65
C LEU A 108 2.10 5.41 5.50
N GLU A 109 2.40 4.13 5.56
CA GLU A 109 3.54 3.59 6.32
C GLU A 109 4.87 3.83 5.59
N TRP A 110 5.22 5.11 5.36
CA TRP A 110 6.38 5.47 4.54
C TRP A 110 7.69 4.91 5.05
N GLY A 111 7.86 4.76 6.37
CA GLY A 111 9.04 4.10 6.94
C GLY A 111 9.17 2.64 6.49
N ARG A 112 8.08 1.87 6.54
CA ARG A 112 8.06 0.48 6.04
C ARG A 112 8.28 0.42 4.53
N LEU A 113 7.65 1.29 3.78
CA LEU A 113 7.81 1.36 2.32
C LEU A 113 9.26 1.74 1.95
N PHE A 114 9.87 2.66 2.68
CA PHE A 114 11.28 3.01 2.53
C PHE A 114 12.18 1.79 2.75
N GLU A 115 12.04 1.09 3.87
CA GLU A 115 12.83 -0.10 4.17
C GLU A 115 12.70 -1.18 3.09
N THR A 116 11.52 -1.32 2.49
CA THR A 116 11.26 -2.34 1.49
C THR A 116 11.75 -1.96 0.09
N TYR A 117 11.63 -0.67 -0.29
CA TYR A 117 11.70 -0.29 -1.70
C TYR A 117 12.76 0.77 -2.05
N HIS A 118 13.43 1.43 -1.08
CA HIS A 118 14.32 2.56 -1.37
C HIS A 118 15.54 2.21 -2.24
N ASN A 119 15.93 0.94 -2.29
CA ASN A 119 17.04 0.47 -3.14
C ASN A 119 16.65 0.24 -4.60
N ASN A 120 15.35 0.29 -4.94
CA ASN A 120 14.90 0.12 -6.31
C ASN A 120 15.08 1.44 -7.10
N PRO A 121 15.48 1.37 -8.38
CA PRO A 121 15.53 2.56 -9.21
C PRO A 121 14.12 3.00 -9.62
N TYR A 122 13.86 4.30 -9.54
CA TYR A 122 12.61 4.90 -9.98
C TYR A 122 12.89 6.08 -10.91
N ASP A 123 12.16 6.16 -12.03
CA ASP A 123 12.09 7.36 -12.86
C ASP A 123 10.85 8.17 -12.44
N PRO A 124 10.99 9.38 -11.85
CA PRO A 124 9.87 10.18 -11.37
C PRO A 124 8.85 10.52 -12.47
N VAL A 125 9.28 10.64 -13.72
CA VAL A 125 8.39 10.94 -14.86
C VAL A 125 7.50 9.73 -15.15
N VAL A 126 8.09 8.53 -15.18
CA VAL A 126 7.36 7.27 -15.38
C VAL A 126 6.40 7.03 -14.21
N VAL A 127 6.86 7.25 -12.98
CA VAL A 127 6.03 7.13 -11.76
C VAL A 127 4.85 8.09 -11.82
N SER A 128 5.06 9.37 -12.14
CA SER A 128 3.99 10.37 -12.23
C SER A 128 2.96 9.97 -13.30
N SER A 129 3.42 9.55 -14.48
CA SER A 129 2.52 9.06 -15.54
C SER A 129 1.67 7.88 -15.07
N LYS A 130 2.28 6.92 -14.35
CA LYS A 130 1.57 5.75 -13.83
C LYS A 130 0.57 6.11 -12.71
N VAL A 131 0.91 7.06 -11.85
CA VAL A 131 -0.04 7.60 -10.85
C VAL A 131 -1.27 8.18 -11.56
N HIS A 132 -1.08 9.04 -12.58
CA HIS A 132 -2.19 9.63 -13.32
C HIS A 132 -3.07 8.58 -14.01
N GLU A 133 -2.45 7.57 -14.65
CA GLU A 133 -3.18 6.46 -15.27
C GLU A 133 -4.08 5.74 -14.25
N LEU A 134 -3.51 5.35 -13.11
CA LEU A 134 -4.24 4.61 -12.08
C LEU A 134 -5.29 5.46 -11.35
N TYR A 135 -5.11 6.78 -11.27
CA TYR A 135 -6.15 7.68 -10.74
C TYR A 135 -7.33 7.85 -11.69
N ALA A 136 -7.12 7.71 -12.99
CA ALA A 136 -8.17 7.77 -14.01
C ALA A 136 -8.88 6.42 -14.21
N ASP A 137 -8.32 5.32 -13.71
CA ASP A 137 -8.87 3.98 -13.84
C ASP A 137 -10.01 3.76 -12.83
N GLU A 138 -11.23 3.59 -13.35
CA GLU A 138 -12.43 3.33 -12.53
C GLU A 138 -12.41 1.98 -11.81
N ALA A 139 -11.57 1.03 -12.25
CA ALA A 139 -11.40 -0.26 -11.59
C ALA A 139 -10.64 -0.16 -10.27
N VAL A 140 -9.84 0.90 -10.08
CA VAL A 140 -9.08 1.14 -8.84
C VAL A 140 -10.01 1.64 -7.74
N GLN A 141 -10.27 0.78 -6.75
CA GLN A 141 -11.14 1.12 -5.62
C GLN A 141 -10.37 1.74 -4.44
N LYS A 142 -9.08 1.42 -4.29
CA LYS A 142 -8.24 1.90 -3.18
C LYS A 142 -7.05 2.70 -3.69
N ARG A 143 -7.25 4.01 -3.84
CA ARG A 143 -6.20 4.93 -4.33
C ARG A 143 -4.97 4.99 -3.42
N ALA A 144 -5.13 4.83 -2.12
CA ALA A 144 -3.99 4.75 -1.19
C ALA A 144 -3.02 3.60 -1.50
N GLY A 145 -3.50 2.52 -2.10
CA GLY A 145 -2.68 1.38 -2.52
C GLY A 145 -1.85 1.63 -3.78
N ILE A 146 -2.15 2.66 -4.56
CA ILE A 146 -1.44 3.00 -5.81
C ILE A 146 0.06 3.18 -5.56
N PHE A 147 0.41 3.83 -4.47
CA PHE A 147 1.80 4.16 -4.16
C PHE A 147 2.64 2.91 -3.89
N GLU A 148 2.17 2.01 -3.03
CA GLU A 148 2.85 0.74 -2.78
C GLU A 148 2.84 -0.17 -4.02
N TYR A 149 1.74 -0.20 -4.77
CA TYR A 149 1.64 -0.94 -6.03
C TYR A 149 2.73 -0.52 -7.04
N ILE A 150 2.93 0.79 -7.23
CA ILE A 150 3.97 1.31 -8.12
C ILE A 150 5.36 0.99 -7.58
N LEU A 151 5.60 1.18 -6.28
CA LEU A 151 6.88 0.86 -5.63
C LEU A 151 7.24 -0.62 -5.76
N GLY A 152 6.25 -1.51 -5.71
CA GLY A 152 6.39 -2.95 -5.90
C GLY A 152 6.45 -3.41 -7.36
N GLY A 153 6.64 -2.49 -8.33
CA GLY A 153 6.78 -2.82 -9.75
C GLY A 153 5.47 -3.18 -10.45
N CYS A 154 4.33 -2.70 -9.95
CA CYS A 154 2.99 -2.90 -10.52
C CYS A 154 2.55 -4.38 -10.59
N VAL A 155 2.91 -5.18 -9.59
CA VAL A 155 2.62 -6.61 -9.56
C VAL A 155 1.40 -6.94 -8.70
N GLU A 156 1.31 -6.40 -7.49
CA GLU A 156 0.31 -6.79 -6.49
C GLU A 156 -1.01 -5.99 -6.63
N THR A 157 -1.87 -6.42 -7.55
CA THR A 157 -3.16 -5.76 -7.86
C THR A 157 -4.14 -5.68 -6.68
N ARG A 158 -3.95 -6.51 -5.65
CA ARG A 158 -4.77 -6.49 -4.42
C ARG A 158 -4.65 -5.17 -3.67
N LEU A 159 -3.51 -4.50 -3.77
CA LEU A 159 -3.29 -3.18 -3.19
C LEU A 159 -4.26 -2.13 -3.72
N LEU A 160 -4.71 -2.29 -4.97
CA LEU A 160 -5.66 -1.42 -5.65
C LEU A 160 -7.13 -1.79 -5.38
N GLU A 161 -7.38 -2.92 -4.73
CA GLU A 161 -8.71 -3.52 -4.53
C GLU A 161 -9.49 -3.70 -5.85
N ILE A 162 -8.78 -3.96 -6.94
CA ILE A 162 -9.40 -4.29 -8.23
C ILE A 162 -10.05 -5.66 -8.11
N ARG A 163 -11.38 -5.69 -8.28
CA ARG A 163 -12.19 -6.92 -8.14
C ARG A 163 -12.78 -7.40 -9.46
N VAL A 164 -12.65 -6.60 -10.50
CA VAL A 164 -13.23 -6.88 -11.81
C VAL A 164 -12.11 -7.16 -12.81
N PHE A 165 -12.21 -8.30 -13.49
CA PHE A 165 -11.28 -8.62 -14.56
C PHE A 165 -11.50 -7.75 -15.78
N GLU A 166 -10.43 -7.28 -16.41
CA GLU A 166 -10.48 -6.55 -17.67
C GLU A 166 -11.03 -7.41 -18.81
N ASP A 167 -11.63 -6.77 -19.79
CA ASP A 167 -12.20 -7.46 -20.97
C ASP A 167 -11.14 -8.20 -21.81
N SER A 168 -9.92 -7.70 -21.85
CA SER A 168 -8.75 -8.38 -22.44
C SER A 168 -8.47 -9.71 -21.75
N THR A 169 -8.44 -9.73 -20.43
CA THR A 169 -8.27 -10.92 -19.60
C THR A 169 -9.39 -11.93 -19.80
N LYS A 170 -10.66 -11.45 -19.75
CA LYS A 170 -11.84 -12.30 -20.00
C LYS A 170 -11.77 -13.00 -21.37
N LYS A 171 -11.42 -12.26 -22.43
CA LYS A 171 -11.26 -12.80 -23.78
C LYS A 171 -10.13 -13.82 -23.89
N ALA A 172 -8.98 -13.54 -23.26
CA ALA A 172 -7.83 -14.44 -23.27
C ALA A 172 -8.12 -15.75 -22.54
N VAL A 173 -8.74 -15.68 -21.35
CA VAL A 173 -9.10 -16.86 -20.57
C VAL A 173 -10.19 -17.66 -21.27
N TYR A 174 -11.23 -17.00 -21.82
CA TYR A 174 -12.26 -17.65 -22.63
C TYR A 174 -11.68 -18.43 -23.81
N ALA A 175 -10.77 -17.81 -24.58
CA ALA A 175 -10.15 -18.46 -25.72
C ALA A 175 -9.35 -19.71 -25.29
N LYS A 176 -8.55 -19.59 -24.24
CA LYS A 176 -7.77 -20.70 -23.66
C LYS A 176 -8.68 -21.84 -23.20
N GLN A 177 -9.67 -21.56 -22.33
CA GLN A 177 -10.60 -22.57 -21.82
C GLN A 177 -11.41 -23.24 -22.94
N THR A 178 -11.83 -22.45 -23.95
CA THR A 178 -12.60 -23.00 -25.07
C THR A 178 -11.76 -23.93 -25.95
N ASN A 179 -10.48 -23.60 -26.19
CA ASN A 179 -9.58 -24.47 -26.97
C ASN A 179 -9.28 -25.78 -26.24
N GLU A 180 -9.00 -25.70 -24.93
CA GLU A 180 -8.78 -26.89 -24.07
C GLU A 180 -10.04 -27.76 -24.00
N ALA A 181 -11.18 -27.16 -23.81
CA ALA A 181 -12.48 -27.85 -23.76
C ALA A 181 -12.80 -28.60 -25.03
N LYS A 182 -12.60 -27.97 -26.20
CA LYS A 182 -12.79 -28.62 -27.50
C LYS A 182 -11.85 -29.79 -27.72
N ALA A 183 -10.59 -29.67 -27.31
CA ALA A 183 -9.59 -30.75 -27.40
C ALA A 183 -9.96 -31.95 -26.52
N CYS A 184 -10.59 -31.71 -25.37
CA CYS A 184 -10.96 -32.74 -24.41
C CYS A 184 -12.43 -33.24 -24.58
N GLY A 185 -13.22 -32.65 -25.47
CA GLY A 185 -14.63 -32.99 -25.64
C GLY A 185 -15.50 -32.68 -24.41
N LYS A 186 -15.16 -31.63 -23.64
CA LYS A 186 -15.83 -31.21 -22.42
C LYS A 186 -16.37 -29.77 -22.56
N SER A 187 -17.13 -29.31 -21.56
CA SER A 187 -17.57 -27.92 -21.48
C SER A 187 -16.42 -26.96 -21.24
N ASN A 188 -16.48 -25.76 -21.81
CA ASN A 188 -15.56 -24.67 -21.50
C ASN A 188 -15.91 -23.92 -20.19
N CYS A 189 -17.01 -24.30 -19.51
CA CYS A 189 -17.24 -23.93 -18.13
C CYS A 189 -16.70 -25.04 -17.21
N PRO A 190 -15.72 -24.76 -16.32
CA PRO A 190 -15.13 -25.77 -15.43
C PRO A 190 -16.15 -26.49 -14.55
N LEU A 191 -17.17 -25.78 -14.07
CA LEU A 191 -18.24 -26.38 -13.25
C LEU A 191 -19.14 -27.33 -14.05
N CYS A 192 -19.48 -26.96 -15.29
CA CYS A 192 -20.23 -27.86 -16.17
C CYS A 192 -19.38 -29.08 -16.59
N ALA A 193 -18.09 -28.88 -16.82
CA ALA A 193 -17.19 -29.96 -17.28
C ALA A 193 -17.04 -31.14 -16.32
N ILE A 194 -17.28 -30.92 -15.02
CA ILE A 194 -17.31 -31.97 -13.98
C ILE A 194 -18.71 -32.52 -13.74
N GLY A 195 -19.73 -31.87 -14.29
CA GLY A 195 -21.14 -32.34 -14.21
C GLY A 195 -21.42 -33.55 -15.08
N THR A 196 -22.57 -34.18 -14.83
CA THR A 196 -23.06 -35.35 -15.60
C THR A 196 -24.30 -35.02 -16.46
N ASP A 197 -24.68 -33.74 -16.49
CA ASP A 197 -25.85 -33.25 -17.22
C ASP A 197 -25.51 -32.91 -18.68
N ASN A 198 -26.52 -32.44 -19.40
CA ASN A 198 -26.40 -32.08 -20.83
C ASN A 198 -25.42 -30.92 -21.09
N ASN A 199 -25.02 -30.16 -20.07
CA ASN A 199 -24.07 -29.06 -20.16
C ASN A 199 -22.60 -29.51 -20.06
N SER A 200 -22.35 -30.76 -19.69
CA SER A 200 -20.99 -31.30 -19.47
C SER A 200 -20.10 -31.27 -20.71
N LYS A 201 -20.70 -31.17 -21.92
CA LYS A 201 -20.00 -31.05 -23.20
C LYS A 201 -20.30 -29.76 -23.95
N ARG A 202 -21.13 -28.86 -23.36
CA ARG A 202 -21.56 -27.64 -24.00
C ARG A 202 -20.43 -26.62 -24.07
N ILE A 203 -20.19 -26.05 -25.24
CA ILE A 203 -19.33 -24.89 -25.43
C ILE A 203 -20.18 -23.64 -25.35
N TRP A 204 -20.05 -22.90 -24.25
CA TRP A 204 -20.74 -21.65 -24.01
C TRP A 204 -20.08 -20.51 -24.80
N LYS A 205 -20.91 -19.57 -25.29
CA LYS A 205 -20.39 -18.34 -25.93
C LYS A 205 -19.85 -17.38 -24.86
N LEU A 206 -18.94 -16.49 -25.25
CA LEU A 206 -18.40 -15.46 -24.34
C LEU A 206 -19.52 -14.62 -23.69
N SER A 207 -20.57 -14.28 -24.42
CA SER A 207 -21.72 -13.52 -23.91
C SER A 207 -22.59 -14.28 -22.89
N GLU A 208 -22.45 -15.60 -22.84
CA GLU A 208 -23.17 -16.49 -21.90
C GLU A 208 -22.32 -16.82 -20.67
N MET A 209 -21.14 -16.20 -20.53
CA MET A 209 -20.21 -16.48 -19.45
C MET A 209 -19.78 -15.21 -18.74
N ASP A 210 -19.49 -15.33 -17.43
CA ASP A 210 -18.89 -14.29 -16.62
C ASP A 210 -17.53 -14.74 -16.10
N ALA A 211 -16.64 -13.76 -15.88
CA ALA A 211 -15.34 -14.03 -15.26
C ALA A 211 -15.48 -14.10 -13.74
N ASP A 212 -14.88 -15.12 -13.16
CA ASP A 212 -14.85 -15.33 -11.71
C ASP A 212 -13.43 -15.69 -11.25
N HIS A 213 -13.16 -15.49 -9.96
CA HIS A 213 -11.89 -15.83 -9.34
C HIS A 213 -11.83 -17.32 -9.00
N VAL A 214 -10.81 -18.05 -9.46
CA VAL A 214 -10.56 -19.45 -9.06
C VAL A 214 -10.36 -19.54 -7.55
N THR A 215 -9.47 -18.72 -7.01
CA THR A 215 -9.38 -18.46 -5.57
C THR A 215 -10.12 -17.17 -5.28
N ALA A 216 -11.18 -17.24 -4.48
CA ALA A 216 -12.00 -16.08 -4.16
C ALA A 216 -11.16 -14.89 -3.68
N TRP A 217 -11.49 -13.69 -4.17
CA TRP A 217 -10.81 -12.45 -3.77
C TRP A 217 -10.79 -12.25 -2.24
N SER A 218 -11.89 -12.58 -1.55
CA SER A 218 -12.00 -12.53 -0.08
C SER A 218 -11.06 -13.49 0.66
N LYS A 219 -10.55 -14.52 -0.04
CA LYS A 219 -9.59 -15.49 0.48
C LYS A 219 -8.15 -15.22 0.01
N GLY A 220 -7.92 -14.05 -0.56
CA GLY A 220 -6.60 -13.64 -0.98
C GLY A 220 -6.27 -13.88 -2.46
N GLY A 221 -7.24 -14.24 -3.30
CA GLY A 221 -7.04 -14.40 -4.74
C GLY A 221 -6.80 -13.05 -5.42
N ALA A 222 -5.74 -12.95 -6.23
CA ALA A 222 -5.47 -11.76 -7.03
C ALA A 222 -6.42 -11.64 -8.22
N THR A 223 -6.62 -10.42 -8.74
CA THR A 223 -7.40 -10.18 -9.96
C THR A 223 -6.44 -10.13 -11.16
N ASP A 224 -5.90 -11.28 -11.51
CA ASP A 224 -5.00 -11.47 -12.65
C ASP A 224 -5.42 -12.68 -13.49
N ILE A 225 -4.78 -12.85 -14.66
CA ILE A 225 -5.12 -13.90 -15.62
C ILE A 225 -4.94 -15.31 -15.05
N SER A 226 -4.02 -15.51 -14.10
CA SER A 226 -3.73 -16.82 -13.50
C SER A 226 -4.82 -17.28 -12.56
N ASN A 227 -5.56 -16.33 -11.99
CA ASN A 227 -6.66 -16.57 -11.05
C ASN A 227 -8.04 -16.32 -11.66
N CYS A 228 -8.13 -16.13 -12.98
CA CYS A 228 -9.38 -15.91 -13.70
C CYS A 228 -9.90 -17.20 -14.32
N GLN A 229 -11.19 -17.47 -14.17
CA GLN A 229 -11.91 -18.50 -14.89
C GLN A 229 -13.21 -17.93 -15.47
N MET A 230 -13.68 -18.49 -16.60
CA MET A 230 -14.96 -18.16 -17.20
C MET A 230 -16.00 -19.20 -16.79
N LEU A 231 -17.10 -18.75 -16.19
CA LEU A 231 -18.22 -19.59 -15.77
C LEU A 231 -19.49 -19.23 -16.56
N CYS A 232 -20.34 -20.20 -16.88
CA CYS A 232 -21.65 -19.93 -17.47
C CYS A 232 -22.56 -19.21 -16.47
N LYS A 233 -23.41 -18.31 -16.99
CA LYS A 233 -24.42 -17.57 -16.22
C LYS A 233 -25.51 -18.47 -15.69
#